data_0b0482e8dfaa9b4c7cc3b9abc8c5b674
#
_entry.id   0b0482e8dfaa9b4c7cc3b9abc8c5b674
#
_cell.length_a   1.000
_cell.length_b   1.000
_cell.length_c   1.000
_cell.angle_alpha   90.00
_cell.angle_beta   90.00
_cell.angle_gamma   90.00
#
_symmetry.space_group_name_H-M   'P 1'
#
loop_
_entity.id
_entity.type
_entity.pdbx_description
1 polymer ?
#
loop_
_entity_poly.entity_id
_entity_poly.type
_entity_poly.pdbx_seq_one_letter_code
_entity_poly.pdbx_strand_id
1 'polypeptide(L)'
;CKKDGEESEDVNLPELVIGVDYYAPVVYHDDDGNFVGLDVELAEKVCKIIGYKPKFVRINWSMKNAVLMRGEIDCIWCCFTMTGIENEYDWTEPYMNIRQVVAVKEDSSIGSIDDLNDKRIAVQSSTKPDDVLSGRAGVRMIVPKLKSLNCFTDISYMFAAINEGYVDAVAGHELVLREYMKTSSVKLRILPEALLDVQVGVAFLKRMHPETIKRINQAFYLLKHNGYMANLVSSYGLDPNDYVVDYEKTK
;
A
#
# COMPACT_ATOMS: atom_id res chain seq x y z
N CYS A 1 -13.17 50.75 -10.81
CA CYS A 1 -13.20 49.58 -9.93
C CYS A 1 -12.10 48.63 -10.38
N LYS A 2 -10.97 48.62 -9.65
CA LYS A 2 -9.89 47.71 -9.85
C LYS A 2 -10.30 46.35 -9.26
N LYS A 3 -10.23 45.28 -10.04
CA LYS A 3 -10.26 43.91 -9.54
C LYS A 3 -8.88 43.66 -8.93
N ASP A 4 -8.85 43.49 -7.65
CA ASP A 4 -7.66 42.97 -6.94
C ASP A 4 -7.49 41.54 -7.37
N GLY A 5 -6.43 41.28 -8.16
CA GLY A 5 -5.94 39.95 -8.44
C GLY A 5 -5.24 39.46 -7.18
N GLU A 6 -5.75 38.39 -6.57
CA GLU A 6 -4.96 37.58 -5.66
C GLU A 6 -3.83 36.94 -6.48
N GLU A 7 -2.67 37.60 -6.51
CA GLU A 7 -1.40 36.93 -6.81
C GLU A 7 -1.18 35.91 -5.68
N SER A 8 -1.38 34.63 -5.97
CA SER A 8 -0.88 33.57 -5.14
C SER A 8 0.64 33.75 -5.05
N GLU A 9 1.14 34.21 -3.92
CA GLU A 9 2.54 34.11 -3.59
C GLU A 9 2.94 32.64 -3.78
N ASP A 10 3.81 32.41 -4.77
CA ASP A 10 4.42 31.10 -5.03
C ASP A 10 5.41 30.85 -3.88
N VAL A 11 4.86 30.49 -2.72
CA VAL A 11 5.64 30.13 -1.54
C VAL A 11 6.48 28.93 -1.93
N ASN A 12 7.80 29.11 -1.98
CA ASN A 12 8.76 28.05 -2.31
C ASN A 12 8.78 27.04 -1.15
N LEU A 13 7.75 26.15 -1.12
CA LEU A 13 7.60 25.14 -0.08
C LEU A 13 8.70 24.07 -0.26
N PRO A 14 9.25 23.54 0.84
CA PRO A 14 10.17 22.42 0.76
C PRO A 14 9.50 21.21 0.11
N GLU A 15 10.21 20.49 -0.73
CA GLU A 15 9.74 19.22 -1.30
C GLU A 15 9.81 18.11 -0.25
N LEU A 16 8.82 17.21 -0.29
CA LEU A 16 8.88 15.88 0.34
C LEU A 16 8.94 14.86 -0.81
N VAL A 17 10.07 14.19 -0.96
CA VAL A 17 10.30 13.21 -2.03
C VAL A 17 9.77 11.85 -1.56
N ILE A 18 8.70 11.40 -2.18
CA ILE A 18 7.92 10.23 -1.79
C ILE A 18 8.18 9.09 -2.77
N GLY A 19 8.78 8.00 -2.29
CA GLY A 19 8.97 6.78 -3.07
C GLY A 19 7.68 5.97 -3.17
N VAL A 20 7.26 5.66 -4.39
CA VAL A 20 6.05 4.91 -4.72
C VAL A 20 6.33 3.84 -5.77
N ASP A 21 5.46 2.83 -5.87
CA ASP A 21 5.42 1.91 -7.01
C ASP A 21 4.00 1.91 -7.60
N TYR A 22 3.83 1.33 -8.79
CA TYR A 22 2.50 1.15 -9.37
C TYR A 22 1.70 0.12 -8.59
N TYR A 23 0.61 0.58 -7.98
CA TYR A 23 -0.19 -0.23 -7.08
C TYR A 23 -1.65 0.25 -7.05
N ALA A 24 -2.33 0.20 -8.22
CA ALA A 24 -3.71 0.65 -8.34
C ALA A 24 -4.65 -0.09 -7.36
N PRO A 25 -5.59 0.60 -6.73
CA PRO A 25 -5.98 2.00 -6.88
C PRO A 25 -5.24 2.94 -5.89
N VAL A 26 -4.15 2.49 -5.27
CA VAL A 26 -3.40 3.24 -4.24
C VAL A 26 -2.53 4.30 -4.87
N VAL A 27 -1.69 3.89 -5.84
CA VAL A 27 -0.83 4.76 -6.63
C VAL A 27 -0.79 4.23 -8.07
N TYR A 28 -1.15 5.07 -9.04
CA TYR A 28 -1.09 4.75 -10.46
C TYR A 28 -1.00 6.03 -11.28
N HIS A 29 -0.90 5.94 -12.61
CA HIS A 29 -0.98 7.11 -13.48
C HIS A 29 -2.35 7.22 -14.12
N ASP A 30 -2.84 8.45 -14.23
CA ASP A 30 -3.97 8.78 -15.11
C ASP A 30 -3.55 8.79 -16.58
N ASP A 31 -4.50 9.10 -17.48
CA ASP A 31 -4.26 9.15 -18.92
C ASP A 31 -3.28 10.27 -19.33
N ASP A 32 -3.12 11.30 -18.49
CA ASP A 32 -2.19 12.41 -18.69
C ASP A 32 -0.79 12.12 -18.13
N GLY A 33 -0.61 10.97 -17.46
CA GLY A 33 0.64 10.53 -16.86
C GLY A 33 0.93 11.12 -15.47
N ASN A 34 -0.07 11.73 -14.81
CA ASN A 34 0.06 12.21 -13.45
C ASN A 34 -0.11 11.06 -12.45
N PHE A 35 0.60 11.11 -11.33
CA PHE A 35 0.33 10.22 -10.22
C PHE A 35 -1.03 10.54 -9.61
N VAL A 36 -1.85 9.50 -9.44
CA VAL A 36 -3.17 9.55 -8.82
C VAL A 36 -3.39 8.30 -7.95
N GLY A 37 -4.41 8.32 -7.13
CA GLY A 37 -4.79 7.21 -6.28
C GLY A 37 -4.93 7.60 -4.81
N LEU A 38 -5.39 6.67 -4.00
CA LEU A 38 -5.75 6.91 -2.60
C LEU A 38 -4.58 7.51 -1.80
N ASP A 39 -3.39 6.94 -1.90
CA ASP A 39 -2.23 7.44 -1.16
C ASP A 39 -1.69 8.75 -1.74
N VAL A 40 -1.84 8.97 -3.05
CA VAL A 40 -1.47 10.25 -3.68
C VAL A 40 -2.35 11.38 -3.14
N GLU A 41 -3.68 11.20 -3.15
CA GLU A 41 -4.62 12.19 -2.62
C GLU A 41 -4.41 12.45 -1.12
N LEU A 42 -4.15 11.40 -0.35
CA LEU A 42 -3.85 11.53 1.08
C LEU A 42 -2.53 12.29 1.30
N ALA A 43 -1.47 11.94 0.56
CA ALA A 43 -0.17 12.59 0.67
C ALA A 43 -0.23 14.08 0.27
N GLU A 44 -0.91 14.42 -0.81
CA GLU A 44 -1.15 15.80 -1.24
C GLU A 44 -1.87 16.61 -0.15
N LYS A 45 -2.93 16.02 0.41
CA LYS A 45 -3.70 16.66 1.49
C LYS A 45 -2.87 16.88 2.74
N VAL A 46 -2.10 15.88 3.16
CA VAL A 46 -1.19 15.96 4.31
C VAL A 46 -0.09 16.98 4.05
N CYS A 47 0.59 16.93 2.90
CA CYS A 47 1.66 17.84 2.54
C CYS A 47 1.16 19.30 2.55
N LYS A 48 -0.03 19.56 2.04
CA LYS A 48 -0.66 20.90 2.11
C LYS A 48 -0.85 21.38 3.55
N ILE A 49 -1.24 20.50 4.47
CA ILE A 49 -1.42 20.85 5.91
C ILE A 49 -0.08 21.14 6.55
N ILE A 50 0.94 20.33 6.26
CA ILE A 50 2.25 20.44 6.90
C ILE A 50 3.20 21.43 6.21
N GLY A 51 2.77 22.08 5.10
CA GLY A 51 3.54 23.08 4.37
C GLY A 51 4.71 22.47 3.58
N TYR A 52 4.47 21.36 2.90
CA TYR A 52 5.38 20.72 1.96
C TYR A 52 4.75 20.61 0.58
N LYS A 53 5.59 20.48 -0.45
CA LYS A 53 5.18 20.09 -1.81
C LYS A 53 5.53 18.62 -1.99
N PRO A 54 4.55 17.71 -2.24
CA PRO A 54 4.85 16.32 -2.50
C PRO A 54 5.49 16.15 -3.88
N LYS A 55 6.51 15.29 -3.94
CA LYS A 55 7.16 14.89 -5.19
C LYS A 55 7.20 13.37 -5.24
N PHE A 56 6.32 12.79 -6.05
CA PHE A 56 6.26 11.33 -6.20
C PHE A 56 7.36 10.85 -7.16
N VAL A 57 8.06 9.80 -6.74
CA VAL A 57 9.12 9.14 -7.52
C VAL A 57 8.82 7.66 -7.58
N ARG A 58 8.64 7.12 -8.79
CA ARG A 58 8.49 5.68 -8.95
C ARG A 58 9.81 4.99 -8.65
N ILE A 59 9.78 4.01 -7.77
CA ILE A 59 10.92 3.18 -7.40
C ILE A 59 10.66 1.71 -7.75
N ASN A 60 11.72 0.94 -7.94
CA ASN A 60 11.61 -0.51 -7.91
C ASN A 60 11.40 -0.94 -6.46
N TRP A 61 10.26 -1.62 -6.16
CA TRP A 61 9.90 -1.98 -4.79
C TRP A 61 10.97 -2.80 -4.07
N SER A 62 11.64 -3.70 -4.79
CA SER A 62 12.74 -4.50 -4.22
C SER A 62 13.95 -3.66 -3.80
N MET A 63 14.08 -2.44 -4.35
CA MET A 63 15.18 -1.51 -4.06
C MET A 63 14.81 -0.42 -3.06
N LYS A 64 13.59 -0.43 -2.50
CA LYS A 64 13.07 0.63 -1.63
C LYS A 64 14.03 1.04 -0.50
N ASN A 65 14.64 0.05 0.17
CA ASN A 65 15.60 0.32 1.24
C ASN A 65 16.87 1.01 0.73
N ALA A 66 17.37 0.58 -0.41
CA ALA A 66 18.60 1.14 -0.98
C ALA A 66 18.41 2.60 -1.43
N VAL A 67 17.28 2.93 -2.08
CA VAL A 67 17.00 4.31 -2.51
C VAL A 67 16.73 5.23 -1.30
N LEU A 68 16.05 4.72 -0.26
CA LEU A 68 15.83 5.45 0.98
C LEU A 68 17.17 5.73 1.71
N MET A 69 18.04 4.72 1.83
CA MET A 69 19.35 4.86 2.47
C MET A 69 20.28 5.82 1.72
N ARG A 70 20.17 5.91 0.39
CA ARG A 70 20.95 6.86 -0.42
C ARG A 70 20.38 8.28 -0.41
N GLY A 71 19.22 8.50 0.23
CA GLY A 71 18.57 9.81 0.27
C GLY A 71 17.99 10.24 -1.09
N GLU A 72 17.70 9.30 -1.99
CA GLU A 72 17.03 9.57 -3.27
C GLU A 72 15.54 9.85 -3.07
N ILE A 73 14.99 9.37 -1.96
CA ILE A 73 13.65 9.64 -1.45
C ILE A 73 13.72 9.94 0.05
N ASP A 74 12.79 10.75 0.55
CA ASP A 74 12.68 11.06 1.99
C ASP A 74 11.89 10.00 2.74
N CYS A 75 10.88 9.43 2.09
CA CYS A 75 10.00 8.42 2.69
C CYS A 75 9.44 7.47 1.63
N ILE A 76 8.90 6.34 2.12
CA ILE A 76 8.13 5.37 1.34
C ILE A 76 6.67 5.51 1.75
N TRP A 77 5.80 5.86 0.78
CA TRP A 77 4.37 6.01 1.00
C TRP A 77 3.60 5.39 -0.17
N CYS A 78 3.29 4.12 -0.06
CA CYS A 78 2.59 3.33 -1.06
C CYS A 78 1.95 2.11 -0.40
N CYS A 79 0.99 2.35 0.50
CA CYS A 79 0.32 1.31 1.28
C CYS A 79 1.34 0.35 1.95
N PHE A 80 2.43 0.91 2.48
CA PHE A 80 3.55 0.13 2.97
C PHE A 80 3.23 -0.49 4.32
N THR A 81 3.26 -1.82 4.35
CA THR A 81 2.94 -2.60 5.56
C THR A 81 4.00 -2.40 6.63
N MET A 82 3.60 -1.86 7.79
CA MET A 82 4.46 -1.72 8.95
C MET A 82 4.41 -2.95 9.88
N THR A 83 3.32 -3.68 9.88
CA THR A 83 3.12 -4.87 10.75
C THR A 83 4.25 -5.89 10.57
N GLY A 84 4.97 -6.17 11.67
CA GLY A 84 6.07 -7.13 11.72
C GLY A 84 7.42 -6.60 11.25
N ILE A 85 7.53 -5.31 10.90
CA ILE A 85 8.78 -4.61 10.58
C ILE A 85 8.84 -3.22 11.24
N GLU A 86 8.10 -3.05 12.35
CA GLU A 86 7.99 -1.78 13.08
C GLU A 86 9.35 -1.24 13.52
N ASN A 87 10.30 -2.13 13.76
CA ASN A 87 11.65 -1.78 14.20
C ASN A 87 12.63 -1.50 13.05
N GLU A 88 12.22 -1.61 11.78
CA GLU A 88 13.13 -1.41 10.65
C GLU A 88 13.24 0.06 10.21
N TYR A 89 12.18 0.83 10.43
CA TYR A 89 12.05 2.24 10.02
C TYR A 89 11.61 3.11 11.19
N ASP A 90 11.66 4.43 10.99
CA ASP A 90 10.84 5.36 11.76
C ASP A 90 9.51 5.54 11.01
N TRP A 91 8.42 5.17 11.64
CA TRP A 91 7.10 5.16 11.05
C TRP A 91 6.24 6.34 11.52
N THR A 92 5.33 6.77 10.67
CA THR A 92 4.16 7.51 11.14
C THR A 92 3.26 6.58 11.96
N GLU A 93 2.27 7.16 12.66
CA GLU A 93 1.11 6.37 13.08
C GLU A 93 0.48 5.70 11.85
N PRO A 94 -0.08 4.48 11.99
CA PRO A 94 -0.73 3.82 10.88
C PRO A 94 -1.96 4.61 10.43
N TYR A 95 -2.13 4.77 9.12
CA TYR A 95 -3.27 5.50 8.57
C TYR A 95 -4.41 4.59 8.08
N MET A 96 -4.10 3.34 7.70
CA MET A 96 -5.11 2.36 7.26
C MET A 96 -4.82 0.95 7.79
N ASN A 97 -5.89 0.17 7.95
CA ASN A 97 -5.85 -1.28 8.08
C ASN A 97 -6.04 -1.90 6.70
N ILE A 98 -5.30 -2.95 6.39
CA ILE A 98 -5.38 -3.67 5.11
C ILE A 98 -5.35 -5.16 5.38
N ARG A 99 -6.15 -5.92 4.61
CA ARG A 99 -6.07 -7.38 4.59
C ARG A 99 -5.11 -7.82 3.49
N GLN A 100 -4.18 -8.71 3.84
CA GLN A 100 -3.41 -9.48 2.87
C GLN A 100 -4.23 -10.73 2.56
N VAL A 101 -4.58 -10.94 1.31
CA VAL A 101 -5.49 -12.01 0.93
C VAL A 101 -4.93 -12.83 -0.24
N VAL A 102 -5.57 -13.96 -0.49
CA VAL A 102 -5.26 -14.84 -1.62
C VAL A 102 -6.44 -14.83 -2.59
N ALA A 103 -6.16 -14.63 -3.87
CA ALA A 103 -7.13 -14.78 -4.94
C ALA A 103 -6.80 -15.98 -5.82
N VAL A 104 -7.84 -16.69 -6.23
CA VAL A 104 -7.80 -17.88 -7.09
C VAL A 104 -8.78 -17.72 -8.24
N LYS A 105 -8.67 -18.54 -9.30
CA LYS A 105 -9.69 -18.58 -10.34
C LYS A 105 -11.04 -18.99 -9.73
N GLU A 106 -12.13 -18.44 -10.27
CA GLU A 106 -13.48 -18.65 -9.72
C GLU A 106 -13.86 -20.14 -9.67
N ASP A 107 -13.44 -20.93 -10.65
CA ASP A 107 -13.65 -22.37 -10.77
C ASP A 107 -12.62 -23.23 -10.03
N SER A 108 -11.67 -22.62 -9.32
CA SER A 108 -10.65 -23.33 -8.55
C SER A 108 -11.27 -24.13 -7.39
N SER A 109 -10.73 -25.33 -7.14
CA SER A 109 -11.08 -26.13 -5.97
C SER A 109 -10.47 -25.61 -4.64
N ILE A 110 -9.57 -24.63 -4.69
CA ILE A 110 -8.93 -24.04 -3.51
C ILE A 110 -9.99 -23.19 -2.78
N GLY A 111 -10.42 -23.58 -1.59
CA GLY A 111 -11.46 -22.90 -0.80
C GLY A 111 -10.94 -22.18 0.44
N SER A 112 -9.74 -22.54 0.90
CA SER A 112 -9.14 -22.05 2.15
C SER A 112 -7.62 -21.86 2.00
N ILE A 113 -6.98 -21.26 3.00
CA ILE A 113 -5.51 -21.14 3.08
C ILE A 113 -4.85 -22.53 3.16
N ASP A 114 -5.47 -23.48 3.84
CA ASP A 114 -4.95 -24.85 3.97
C ASP A 114 -4.89 -25.59 2.63
N ASP A 115 -5.79 -25.27 1.69
CA ASP A 115 -5.81 -25.87 0.34
C ASP A 115 -4.64 -25.39 -0.53
N LEU A 116 -3.85 -24.42 -0.08
CA LEU A 116 -2.65 -23.95 -0.77
C LEU A 116 -1.48 -24.94 -0.69
N ASN A 117 -1.60 -26.00 0.10
CA ASN A 117 -0.62 -27.08 0.10
C ASN A 117 -0.45 -27.66 -1.30
N ASP A 118 0.81 -27.80 -1.72
CA ASP A 118 1.23 -28.30 -3.05
C ASP A 118 0.71 -27.44 -4.23
N LYS A 119 0.40 -26.16 -4.00
CA LYS A 119 -0.02 -25.20 -5.04
C LYS A 119 1.12 -24.25 -5.42
N ARG A 120 1.01 -23.71 -6.63
CA ARG A 120 1.90 -22.67 -7.18
C ARG A 120 1.30 -21.31 -6.87
N ILE A 121 2.01 -20.46 -6.17
CA ILE A 121 1.51 -19.13 -5.79
C ILE A 121 2.43 -18.05 -6.36
N ALA A 122 1.85 -16.93 -6.79
CA ALA A 122 2.60 -15.75 -7.16
C ALA A 122 2.37 -14.61 -6.17
N VAL A 123 3.45 -13.86 -5.92
CA VAL A 123 3.49 -12.66 -5.09
C VAL A 123 4.37 -11.60 -5.73
N GLN A 124 4.19 -10.34 -5.36
CA GLN A 124 5.20 -9.33 -5.64
C GLN A 124 6.35 -9.49 -4.66
N SER A 125 7.58 -9.43 -5.16
CA SER A 125 8.80 -9.57 -4.36
C SER A 125 8.92 -8.50 -3.29
N SER A 126 9.46 -8.86 -2.13
CA SER A 126 9.73 -7.95 -1.01
C SER A 126 8.47 -7.29 -0.45
N THR A 127 7.31 -7.95 -0.59
CA THR A 127 6.04 -7.57 0.03
C THR A 127 5.72 -8.46 1.23
N LYS A 128 4.73 -8.08 2.03
CA LYS A 128 4.33 -8.88 3.20
C LYS A 128 3.85 -10.30 2.83
N PRO A 129 3.06 -10.54 1.77
CA PRO A 129 2.73 -11.91 1.34
C PRO A 129 3.94 -12.75 0.97
N ASP A 130 4.97 -12.15 0.33
CA ASP A 130 6.25 -12.85 0.06
C ASP A 130 6.91 -13.29 1.37
N ASP A 131 7.00 -12.40 2.37
CA ASP A 131 7.60 -12.73 3.66
C ASP A 131 6.82 -13.81 4.41
N VAL A 132 5.49 -13.71 4.43
CA VAL A 132 4.61 -14.69 5.10
C VAL A 132 4.74 -16.06 4.43
N LEU A 133 4.54 -16.15 3.12
CA LEU A 133 4.50 -17.41 2.39
C LEU A 133 5.88 -18.08 2.26
N SER A 134 6.96 -17.31 2.36
CA SER A 134 8.33 -17.85 2.43
C SER A 134 8.78 -18.22 3.85
N GLY A 135 7.94 -17.96 4.87
CA GLY A 135 8.29 -18.23 6.28
C GLY A 135 9.25 -17.21 6.90
N ARG A 136 9.51 -16.07 6.24
CA ARG A 136 10.42 -15.01 6.75
C ARG A 136 9.76 -14.04 7.72
N ALA A 137 8.44 -13.96 7.74
CA ALA A 137 7.71 -12.89 8.42
C ALA A 137 7.74 -12.93 9.96
N GLY A 138 8.32 -13.98 10.58
CA GLY A 138 8.28 -14.13 12.04
C GLY A 138 6.85 -14.25 12.63
N VAL A 139 5.84 -14.32 11.79
CA VAL A 139 4.43 -14.45 12.18
C VAL A 139 4.17 -15.90 12.54
N ARG A 140 3.53 -16.15 13.67
CA ARG A 140 3.07 -17.50 14.06
C ARG A 140 1.88 -17.91 13.19
N MET A 141 2.14 -18.17 11.92
CA MET A 141 1.18 -18.74 11.01
C MET A 141 1.69 -20.09 10.51
N ILE A 142 0.82 -21.08 10.43
CA ILE A 142 1.15 -22.32 9.73
C ILE A 142 1.16 -21.99 8.25
N VAL A 143 2.36 -21.83 7.70
CA VAL A 143 2.55 -21.58 6.27
C VAL A 143 2.31 -22.89 5.52
N PRO A 144 1.39 -22.92 4.54
CA PRO A 144 1.19 -24.10 3.71
C PRO A 144 2.49 -24.53 3.01
N LYS A 145 2.69 -25.83 2.84
CA LYS A 145 3.83 -26.34 2.06
C LYS A 145 3.54 -26.18 0.58
N LEU A 146 4.00 -25.05 0.03
CA LEU A 146 3.76 -24.70 -1.36
C LEU A 146 4.55 -25.60 -2.32
N LYS A 147 4.00 -25.87 -3.52
CA LYS A 147 4.76 -26.45 -4.63
C LYS A 147 5.82 -25.47 -5.15
N SER A 148 5.42 -24.21 -5.32
CA SER A 148 6.33 -23.10 -5.62
C SER A 148 5.77 -21.78 -5.14
N LEU A 149 6.68 -20.87 -4.72
CA LEU A 149 6.40 -19.45 -4.52
C LEU A 149 7.13 -18.67 -5.62
N ASN A 150 6.37 -17.99 -6.47
CA ASN A 150 6.88 -17.27 -7.63
C ASN A 150 6.85 -15.77 -7.32
N CYS A 151 8.03 -15.18 -7.11
CA CYS A 151 8.16 -13.78 -6.72
C CYS A 151 8.50 -12.92 -7.94
N PHE A 152 7.64 -11.95 -8.24
CA PHE A 152 7.80 -11.02 -9.36
C PHE A 152 8.15 -9.62 -8.87
N THR A 153 9.05 -8.94 -9.55
CA THR A 153 9.43 -7.56 -9.22
C THR A 153 8.33 -6.56 -9.59
N ASP A 154 7.57 -6.85 -10.64
CA ASP A 154 6.43 -6.05 -11.08
C ASP A 154 5.13 -6.85 -10.91
N ILE A 155 4.13 -6.21 -10.31
CA ILE A 155 2.84 -6.84 -10.00
C ILE A 155 2.08 -7.29 -11.26
N SER A 156 2.31 -6.65 -12.40
CA SER A 156 1.67 -7.03 -13.67
C SER A 156 2.03 -8.46 -14.11
N TYR A 157 3.26 -8.89 -13.83
CA TYR A 157 3.68 -10.27 -14.12
C TYR A 157 3.02 -11.28 -13.19
N MET A 158 2.78 -10.91 -11.94
CA MET A 158 2.01 -11.75 -11.01
C MET A 158 0.59 -12.01 -11.56
N PHE A 159 -0.06 -10.96 -12.05
CA PHE A 159 -1.39 -11.09 -12.65
C PHE A 159 -1.38 -11.84 -13.98
N ALA A 160 -0.37 -11.61 -14.81
CA ALA A 160 -0.21 -12.38 -16.05
C ALA A 160 -0.04 -13.89 -15.74
N ALA A 161 0.71 -14.23 -14.70
CA ALA A 161 0.94 -15.63 -14.33
C ALA A 161 -0.34 -16.39 -13.96
N ILE A 162 -1.29 -15.76 -13.25
CA ILE A 162 -2.56 -16.41 -12.91
C ILE A 162 -3.49 -16.48 -14.13
N ASN A 163 -3.51 -15.46 -14.98
CA ASN A 163 -4.30 -15.47 -16.20
C ASN A 163 -3.90 -16.62 -17.12
N GLU A 164 -2.60 -16.77 -17.34
CA GLU A 164 -2.04 -17.81 -18.20
C GLU A 164 -2.02 -19.22 -17.56
N GLY A 165 -2.38 -19.31 -16.26
CA GLY A 165 -2.38 -20.59 -15.54
C GLY A 165 -1.00 -21.10 -15.13
N TYR A 166 0.01 -20.25 -15.12
CA TYR A 166 1.33 -20.60 -14.60
C TYR A 166 1.32 -20.77 -13.08
N VAL A 167 0.40 -20.11 -12.39
CA VAL A 167 0.18 -20.25 -10.94
C VAL A 167 -1.28 -20.58 -10.66
N ASP A 168 -1.53 -21.13 -9.48
CA ASP A 168 -2.85 -21.56 -9.02
C ASP A 168 -3.53 -20.47 -8.19
N ALA A 169 -2.73 -19.55 -7.60
CA ALA A 169 -3.19 -18.46 -6.77
C ALA A 169 -2.23 -17.27 -6.83
N VAL A 170 -2.74 -16.09 -6.46
CA VAL A 170 -1.96 -14.87 -6.22
C VAL A 170 -2.25 -14.34 -4.82
N ALA A 171 -1.26 -13.74 -4.15
CA ALA A 171 -1.46 -13.12 -2.84
C ALA A 171 -0.98 -11.67 -2.83
N GLY A 172 -1.75 -10.80 -2.17
CA GLY A 172 -1.48 -9.37 -2.11
C GLY A 172 -2.49 -8.61 -1.25
N HIS A 173 -2.41 -7.29 -1.28
CA HIS A 173 -3.39 -6.41 -0.66
C HIS A 173 -4.78 -6.61 -1.27
N GLU A 174 -5.79 -6.77 -0.43
CA GLU A 174 -7.16 -7.03 -0.89
C GLU A 174 -7.65 -5.98 -1.87
N LEU A 175 -7.42 -4.71 -1.58
CA LEU A 175 -7.90 -3.61 -2.42
C LEU A 175 -7.27 -3.63 -3.83
N VAL A 176 -6.00 -4.02 -3.94
CA VAL A 176 -5.29 -4.12 -5.22
C VAL A 176 -5.78 -5.32 -6.02
N LEU A 177 -5.99 -6.46 -5.36
CA LEU A 177 -6.56 -7.63 -6.02
C LEU A 177 -8.00 -7.36 -6.49
N ARG A 178 -8.82 -6.69 -5.69
CA ARG A 178 -10.19 -6.29 -6.08
C ARG A 178 -10.18 -5.34 -7.28
N GLU A 179 -9.25 -4.37 -7.31
CA GLU A 179 -9.13 -3.46 -8.45
C GLU A 179 -8.76 -4.21 -9.72
N TYR A 180 -7.77 -5.10 -9.65
CA TYR A 180 -7.39 -5.94 -10.77
C TYR A 180 -8.55 -6.81 -11.27
N MET A 181 -9.34 -7.38 -10.36
CA MET A 181 -10.50 -8.25 -10.69
C MET A 181 -11.56 -7.53 -11.52
N LYS A 182 -11.68 -6.20 -11.45
CA LYS A 182 -12.63 -5.41 -12.26
C LYS A 182 -12.32 -5.44 -13.76
N THR A 183 -11.05 -5.56 -14.11
CA THR A 183 -10.56 -5.48 -15.50
C THR A 183 -9.99 -6.80 -16.01
N SER A 184 -9.82 -7.79 -15.15
CA SER A 184 -9.26 -9.09 -15.49
C SER A 184 -10.15 -9.85 -16.49
N SER A 185 -9.55 -10.42 -17.52
CA SER A 185 -10.24 -11.33 -18.46
C SER A 185 -10.58 -12.67 -17.82
N VAL A 186 -9.88 -13.05 -16.76
CA VAL A 186 -10.11 -14.26 -15.97
C VAL A 186 -10.88 -13.91 -14.71
N LYS A 187 -11.99 -14.60 -14.46
CA LYS A 187 -12.75 -14.42 -13.24
C LYS A 187 -11.99 -15.01 -12.06
N LEU A 188 -11.77 -14.16 -11.07
CA LEU A 188 -11.10 -14.51 -9.83
C LEU A 188 -12.06 -14.34 -8.65
N ARG A 189 -11.78 -15.05 -7.57
CA ARG A 189 -12.40 -14.83 -6.25
C ARG A 189 -11.33 -14.79 -5.18
N ILE A 190 -11.60 -14.01 -4.15
CA ILE A 190 -10.76 -13.92 -2.95
C ILE A 190 -11.19 -15.02 -1.97
N LEU A 191 -10.23 -15.70 -1.35
CA LEU A 191 -10.52 -16.65 -0.29
C LEU A 191 -11.14 -15.93 0.91
N PRO A 192 -12.08 -16.58 1.66
CA PRO A 192 -12.75 -15.95 2.80
C PRO A 192 -11.78 -15.52 3.90
N GLU A 193 -10.73 -16.32 4.10
CA GLU A 193 -9.72 -16.08 5.13
C GLU A 193 -8.68 -15.08 4.62
N ALA A 194 -8.30 -14.13 5.48
CA ALA A 194 -7.12 -13.32 5.22
C ALA A 194 -5.85 -14.12 5.51
N LEU A 195 -4.84 -13.92 4.68
CA LEU A 195 -3.50 -14.41 4.97
C LEU A 195 -2.93 -13.70 6.20
N LEU A 196 -3.21 -12.39 6.32
CA LEU A 196 -2.81 -11.56 7.45
C LEU A 196 -3.57 -10.22 7.41
N ASP A 197 -4.00 -9.74 8.58
CA ASP A 197 -4.44 -8.36 8.76
C ASP A 197 -3.24 -7.50 9.14
N VAL A 198 -3.08 -6.37 8.47
CA VAL A 198 -1.91 -5.51 8.62
C VAL A 198 -2.29 -4.03 8.74
N GLN A 199 -1.40 -3.27 9.34
CA GLN A 199 -1.45 -1.81 9.33
C GLN A 199 -0.41 -1.26 8.36
N VAL A 200 -0.76 -0.16 7.69
CA VAL A 200 0.12 0.54 6.77
C VAL A 200 0.43 1.94 7.28
N GLY A 201 1.65 2.37 7.05
CA GLY A 201 2.17 3.66 7.49
C GLY A 201 3.13 4.25 6.47
N VAL A 202 3.63 5.45 6.75
CA VAL A 202 4.70 6.08 5.99
C VAL A 202 6.03 5.78 6.68
N ALA A 203 6.97 5.22 5.92
CA ALA A 203 8.27 4.81 6.44
C ALA A 203 9.35 5.81 6.10
N PHE A 204 10.14 6.19 7.09
CA PHE A 204 11.30 7.06 6.99
C PHE A 204 12.56 6.33 7.42
N LEU A 205 13.72 6.77 6.92
CA LEU A 205 15.00 6.29 7.45
C LEU A 205 15.14 6.69 8.92
N LYS A 206 15.59 5.75 9.74
CA LYS A 206 15.68 5.94 11.20
C LYS A 206 16.46 7.21 11.58
N ARG A 207 15.88 7.98 12.48
CA ARG A 207 16.47 9.18 13.10
C ARG A 207 16.70 10.38 12.16
N MET A 208 16.12 10.32 10.94
CA MET A 208 16.35 11.37 9.96
C MET A 208 15.26 12.47 9.94
N HIS A 209 13.99 12.09 10.17
CA HIS A 209 12.85 12.98 9.95
C HIS A 209 11.86 13.06 11.13
N PRO A 210 12.27 13.15 12.41
CA PRO A 210 11.35 13.06 13.55
C PRO A 210 10.28 14.16 13.56
N GLU A 211 10.63 15.40 13.19
CA GLU A 211 9.68 16.51 13.14
C GLU A 211 8.67 16.37 11.98
N THR A 212 9.10 15.87 10.83
CA THR A 212 8.21 15.61 9.69
C THR A 212 7.20 14.51 10.04
N ILE A 213 7.66 13.42 10.66
CA ILE A 213 6.79 12.33 11.14
C ILE A 213 5.75 12.86 12.11
N LYS A 214 6.17 13.67 13.12
CA LYS A 214 5.27 14.27 14.09
C LYS A 214 4.19 15.13 13.41
N ARG A 215 4.57 15.96 12.43
CA ARG A 215 3.63 16.81 11.68
C ARG A 215 2.67 15.99 10.85
N ILE A 216 3.13 14.91 10.19
CA ILE A 216 2.27 13.98 9.44
C ILE A 216 1.26 13.33 10.38
N ASN A 217 1.68 12.86 11.57
CA ASN A 217 0.78 12.26 12.55
C ASN A 217 -0.30 13.25 13.02
N GLN A 218 0.07 14.51 13.24
CA GLN A 218 -0.90 15.57 13.56
C GLN A 218 -1.91 15.80 12.41
N ALA A 219 -1.43 15.76 11.16
CA ALA A 219 -2.29 15.88 10.00
C ALA A 219 -3.23 14.66 9.85
N PHE A 220 -2.74 13.43 10.08
CA PHE A 220 -3.58 12.23 10.10
C PHE A 220 -4.66 12.31 11.16
N TYR A 221 -4.32 12.74 12.37
CA TYR A 221 -5.29 12.95 13.44
C TYR A 221 -6.39 13.94 13.01
N LEU A 222 -6.00 15.08 12.45
CA LEU A 222 -6.94 16.10 11.96
C LEU A 222 -7.85 15.55 10.86
N LEU A 223 -7.27 14.88 9.85
CA LEU A 223 -8.00 14.36 8.69
C LEU A 223 -8.95 13.23 9.06
N LYS A 224 -8.63 12.45 10.06
CA LYS A 224 -9.52 11.45 10.62
C LYS A 224 -10.70 12.10 11.32
N HIS A 225 -10.46 13.04 12.23
CA HIS A 225 -11.52 13.64 13.05
C HIS A 225 -12.45 14.56 12.26
N ASN A 226 -12.00 15.16 11.17
CA ASN A 226 -12.86 15.97 10.29
C ASN A 226 -13.59 15.15 9.22
N GLY A 227 -13.43 13.82 9.23
CA GLY A 227 -14.11 12.90 8.31
C GLY A 227 -13.46 12.78 6.92
N TYR A 228 -12.37 13.50 6.65
CA TYR A 228 -11.72 13.45 5.33
C TYR A 228 -11.24 12.03 4.97
N MET A 229 -10.59 11.31 5.90
CA MET A 229 -10.11 9.95 5.64
C MET A 229 -11.26 8.98 5.37
N ALA A 230 -12.36 9.09 6.11
CA ALA A 230 -13.54 8.27 5.86
C ALA A 230 -14.14 8.53 4.47
N ASN A 231 -14.26 9.80 4.07
CA ASN A 231 -14.74 10.18 2.76
C ASN A 231 -13.81 9.71 1.64
N LEU A 232 -12.49 9.86 1.83
CA LEU A 232 -11.48 9.41 0.86
C LEU A 232 -11.57 7.89 0.65
N VAL A 233 -11.57 7.12 1.72
CA VAL A 233 -11.69 5.65 1.66
C VAL A 233 -12.99 5.23 0.98
N SER A 234 -14.12 5.89 1.32
CA SER A 234 -15.43 5.62 0.69
C SER A 234 -15.46 5.94 -0.80
N SER A 235 -14.73 6.97 -1.26
CA SER A 235 -14.69 7.33 -2.69
C SER A 235 -14.01 6.24 -3.54
N TYR A 236 -13.19 5.39 -2.91
CA TYR A 236 -12.60 4.19 -3.52
C TYR A 236 -13.45 2.93 -3.34
N GLY A 237 -14.70 3.07 -2.82
CA GLY A 237 -15.63 1.96 -2.63
C GLY A 237 -15.29 1.05 -1.44
N LEU A 238 -14.51 1.55 -0.48
CA LEU A 238 -14.10 0.85 0.72
C LEU A 238 -14.94 1.29 1.93
N ASP A 239 -15.18 0.38 2.88
CA ASP A 239 -15.87 0.74 4.13
C ASP A 239 -14.87 1.40 5.11
N PRO A 240 -15.10 2.66 5.50
CA PRO A 240 -14.22 3.34 6.45
C PRO A 240 -14.07 2.62 7.81
N ASN A 241 -15.09 1.88 8.23
CA ASN A 241 -15.04 1.15 9.50
C ASN A 241 -13.99 0.01 9.49
N ASP A 242 -13.74 -0.55 8.32
CA ASP A 242 -12.77 -1.64 8.15
C ASP A 242 -11.36 -1.11 7.87
N TYR A 243 -11.27 0.00 7.12
CA TYR A 243 -10.00 0.48 6.57
C TYR A 243 -9.37 1.64 7.36
N VAL A 244 -10.14 2.56 7.95
CA VAL A 244 -9.57 3.68 8.72
C VAL A 244 -9.19 3.22 10.11
N VAL A 245 -7.93 3.44 10.51
CA VAL A 245 -7.43 3.06 11.84
C VAL A 245 -8.16 3.83 12.94
N ASP A 246 -8.65 3.13 13.94
CA ASP A 246 -9.24 3.73 15.14
C ASP A 246 -8.21 3.84 16.27
N TYR A 247 -7.62 5.02 16.42
CA TYR A 247 -6.61 5.28 17.46
C TYR A 247 -7.15 5.19 18.90
N GLU A 248 -8.48 5.24 19.09
CA GLU A 248 -9.07 5.13 20.42
C GLU A 248 -9.18 3.67 20.90
N LYS A 249 -9.19 2.73 19.96
CA LYS A 249 -9.23 1.27 20.26
C LYS A 249 -7.86 0.63 20.42
N THR A 250 -6.79 1.36 20.15
CA THR A 250 -5.41 0.84 20.13
C THR A 250 -4.61 1.19 21.39
N LYS A 251 -5.27 1.72 22.44
CA LYS A 251 -4.65 2.02 23.74
C LYS A 251 -4.95 0.96 24.79
#